data_3704a4a5678a13c07b0a5bd926ebbdf9
#
_entry.id   3704a4a5678a13c07b0a5bd926ebbdf9
#
_cell.length_a   1.000
_cell.length_b   1.000
_cell.length_c   1.000
_cell.angle_alpha   90.00
_cell.angle_beta   90.00
_cell.angle_gamma   90.00
#
_symmetry.space_group_name_H-M   'P 1'
#
loop_
_entity.id
_entity.type
_entity.pdbx_description
1 polymer ?
#
loop_
_entity_poly.entity_id
_entity_poly.type
_entity_poly.pdbx_seq_one_letter_code
_entity_poly.pdbx_strand_id
1 'polypeptide(L)'
;RSFFLKGPSVTAEYDALEGSYGASVEGSVLVVWANCVSGKGAGSSVWNNCLAFDLHTGTQYTLNDLLTGDYIETVKKLLPDDHAIYLYSYPRISTKGVTYFYNEYESASRRAYTEEYLLTFEQLSDVLNRNSACYKALMTSYSPKVSAAATDYSDVSSTCWALQYINTVTERKLMTGANGKFRPGDKITAAEVCTTIARQRGLSGSGALPAGVRAGEWYSDAVSAVYANGLLEGLSDNFRPTAAMTREDAMQLFANLLQADGTAAMSDAETAQTLASVKDAGSISADRRNAVALCMQKGLVQGF
;
A
#
# COMPACT_ATOMS: atom_id res chain seq x y z
N ARG A 1 -3.50 9.99 0.71
CA ARG A 1 -4.11 8.64 0.84
C ARG A 1 -3.14 7.78 1.63
N SER A 2 -3.54 7.35 2.82
CA SER A 2 -2.72 6.46 3.66
C SER A 2 -2.82 5.04 3.10
N PHE A 3 -1.70 4.49 2.67
CA PHE A 3 -1.59 3.07 2.34
C PHE A 3 -1.06 2.36 3.59
N PHE A 4 -1.88 1.56 4.23
CA PHE A 4 -1.45 0.72 5.35
C PHE A 4 -0.91 -0.60 4.81
N LEU A 5 0.39 -0.79 4.86
CA LEU A 5 1.01 -2.10 4.74
C LEU A 5 1.09 -2.69 6.15
N LYS A 6 0.19 -3.59 6.51
CA LYS A 6 0.35 -4.45 7.68
C LYS A 6 1.07 -5.71 7.21
N GLY A 7 2.28 -5.94 7.70
CA GLY A 7 2.96 -7.20 7.47
C GLY A 7 2.62 -8.25 8.53
N PRO A 8 3.00 -9.51 8.28
CA PRO A 8 2.76 -10.60 9.22
C PRO A 8 3.52 -10.37 10.52
N SER A 9 2.91 -10.79 11.65
CA SER A 9 3.59 -10.86 12.93
C SER A 9 4.73 -11.90 12.84
N VAL A 10 5.95 -11.47 13.12
CA VAL A 10 7.10 -12.37 13.21
C VAL A 10 7.15 -12.92 14.63
N THR A 11 6.84 -14.20 14.81
CA THR A 11 7.09 -14.91 16.06
C THR A 11 8.47 -15.56 15.96
N ALA A 12 9.45 -15.00 16.66
CA ALA A 12 10.72 -15.68 16.87
C ALA A 12 10.66 -16.51 18.18
N GLU A 13 11.33 -17.65 18.22
CA GLU A 13 11.36 -18.58 19.37
C GLU A 13 12.02 -18.03 20.65
N TYR A 14 12.43 -16.79 20.67
CA TYR A 14 12.91 -16.08 21.84
C TYR A 14 11.85 -15.10 22.31
N ASP A 15 11.19 -15.38 23.43
CA ASP A 15 10.26 -14.53 24.17
C ASP A 15 9.43 -13.58 23.29
N ALA A 16 8.25 -14.04 22.89
CA ALA A 16 7.23 -13.39 22.07
C ALA A 16 7.56 -11.94 21.67
N LEU A 17 8.15 -11.74 20.50
CA LEU A 17 8.26 -10.44 19.86
C LEU A 17 6.96 -10.19 19.10
N GLU A 18 6.10 -9.33 19.62
CA GLU A 18 4.94 -8.84 18.91
C GLU A 18 5.28 -7.49 18.31
N GLY A 19 5.04 -7.29 17.03
CA GLY A 19 5.30 -6.04 16.36
C GLY A 19 4.26 -5.70 15.31
N SER A 20 4.05 -4.42 15.11
CA SER A 20 3.30 -3.89 13.97
C SER A 20 4.18 -2.90 13.21
N TYR A 21 4.06 -2.89 11.90
CA TYR A 21 4.70 -1.89 11.06
C TYR A 21 3.70 -1.33 10.06
N GLY A 22 3.98 -0.15 9.56
CA GLY A 22 3.16 0.48 8.57
C GLY A 22 3.91 1.56 7.81
N ALA A 23 3.27 2.06 6.77
CA ALA A 23 3.74 3.19 6.01
C ALA A 23 2.58 4.08 5.59
N SER A 24 2.82 5.38 5.53
CA SER A 24 1.89 6.35 4.94
C SER A 24 2.65 7.33 4.03
N VAL A 25 1.92 7.95 3.12
CA VAL A 25 2.42 9.09 2.37
C VAL A 25 1.74 10.34 2.91
N GLU A 26 2.55 11.23 3.48
CA GLU A 26 2.16 12.48 4.10
C GLU A 26 2.67 13.65 3.23
N GLY A 27 1.79 14.25 2.45
CA GLY A 27 2.25 15.18 1.41
C GLY A 27 3.13 14.48 0.37
N SER A 28 4.39 14.88 0.25
CA SER A 28 5.41 14.20 -0.54
C SER A 28 6.45 13.44 0.32
N VAL A 29 6.11 13.11 1.55
CA VAL A 29 6.98 12.38 2.48
C VAL A 29 6.45 10.96 2.69
N LEU A 30 7.27 9.95 2.44
CA LEU A 30 7.02 8.56 2.87
C LEU A 30 7.39 8.43 4.34
N VAL A 31 6.44 8.09 5.18
CA VAL A 31 6.65 7.82 6.60
C VAL A 31 6.49 6.32 6.83
N VAL A 32 7.53 5.68 7.36
CA VAL A 32 7.55 4.25 7.68
C VAL A 32 7.74 4.11 9.19
N TRP A 33 6.94 3.29 9.84
CA TRP A 33 7.07 3.06 11.28
C TRP A 33 7.01 1.57 11.62
N ALA A 34 7.65 1.23 12.73
CA ALA A 34 7.59 -0.09 13.34
C ALA A 34 7.45 0.07 14.86
N ASN A 35 6.49 -0.64 15.43
CA ASN A 35 6.32 -0.77 16.87
C ASN A 35 6.61 -2.22 17.24
N CYS A 36 7.51 -2.45 18.15
CA CYS A 36 7.89 -3.79 18.60
C CYS A 36 7.76 -3.88 20.11
N VAL A 37 7.15 -4.95 20.60
CA VAL A 37 7.11 -5.30 22.03
C VAL A 37 7.95 -6.55 22.22
N SER A 38 8.96 -6.49 23.06
CA SER A 38 9.81 -7.62 23.42
C SER A 38 9.67 -7.95 24.93
N GLY A 39 9.57 -9.24 25.24
CA GLY A 39 9.50 -9.72 26.64
C GLY A 39 8.08 -10.01 27.11
N LYS A 40 8.01 -10.63 28.30
CA LYS A 40 6.74 -10.96 28.99
C LYS A 40 6.72 -10.36 30.38
N GLY A 41 5.60 -9.73 30.74
CA GLY A 41 5.40 -9.16 32.06
C GLY A 41 6.19 -7.86 32.30
N ALA A 42 6.60 -7.61 33.54
CA ALA A 42 7.28 -6.38 33.97
C ALA A 42 8.66 -6.12 33.32
N GLY A 43 9.18 -7.07 32.54
CA GLY A 43 10.42 -6.93 31.78
C GLY A 43 10.20 -6.63 30.29
N SER A 44 8.99 -6.30 29.88
CA SER A 44 8.67 -5.96 28.48
C SER A 44 9.29 -4.61 28.11
N SER A 45 9.89 -4.56 26.92
CA SER A 45 10.35 -3.32 26.30
C SER A 45 9.52 -3.05 25.05
N VAL A 46 9.06 -1.81 24.90
CA VAL A 46 8.35 -1.36 23.70
C VAL A 46 9.23 -0.38 22.95
N TRP A 47 9.43 -0.62 21.67
CA TRP A 47 10.24 0.24 20.81
C TRP A 47 9.40 0.74 19.66
N ASN A 48 9.38 2.04 19.49
CA ASN A 48 8.78 2.70 18.35
C ASN A 48 9.91 3.28 17.49
N ASN A 49 9.94 2.94 16.22
CA ASN A 49 10.87 3.51 15.27
C ASN A 49 10.06 4.13 14.12
N CYS A 50 10.44 5.32 13.69
CA CYS A 50 9.81 6.03 12.61
C CYS A 50 10.87 6.67 11.72
N LEU A 51 10.76 6.44 10.42
CA LEU A 51 11.63 7.03 9.40
C LEU A 51 10.76 7.81 8.42
N ALA A 52 11.26 8.95 7.97
CA ALA A 52 10.58 9.80 7.01
C ALA A 52 11.50 10.13 5.84
N PHE A 53 11.03 9.96 4.61
CA PHE A 53 11.83 10.18 3.40
C PHE A 53 11.08 11.05 2.40
N ASP A 54 11.76 12.04 1.85
CA ASP A 54 11.25 12.78 0.70
C ASP A 54 11.13 11.87 -0.52
N LEU A 55 9.94 11.81 -1.09
CA LEU A 55 9.64 10.92 -2.22
C LEU A 55 10.23 11.41 -3.55
N HIS A 56 10.68 12.68 -3.63
CA HIS A 56 11.31 13.23 -4.83
C HIS A 56 12.84 13.10 -4.81
N THR A 57 13.43 13.23 -3.61
CA THR A 57 14.90 13.29 -3.46
C THR A 57 15.48 12.06 -2.78
N GLY A 58 14.66 11.26 -2.07
CA GLY A 58 15.13 10.18 -1.19
C GLY A 58 15.77 10.68 0.10
N THR A 59 15.78 11.99 0.37
CA THR A 59 16.37 12.56 1.58
C THR A 59 15.60 12.10 2.80
N GLN A 60 16.30 11.57 3.80
CA GLN A 60 15.72 11.25 5.09
C GLN A 60 15.53 12.53 5.91
N TYR A 61 14.34 12.71 6.47
CA TYR A 61 14.00 13.80 7.38
C TYR A 61 13.99 13.34 8.84
N THR A 62 14.41 14.25 9.71
CA THR A 62 14.36 14.13 11.16
C THR A 62 13.51 15.27 11.74
N LEU A 63 13.28 15.27 13.06
CA LEU A 63 12.62 16.40 13.71
C LEU A 63 13.41 17.71 13.59
N ASN A 64 14.75 17.64 13.55
CA ASN A 64 15.61 18.83 13.39
C ASN A 64 15.44 19.48 12.00
N ASP A 65 14.94 18.74 11.02
CA ASP A 65 14.61 19.30 9.71
C ASP A 65 13.24 19.98 9.68
N LEU A 66 12.39 19.73 10.70
CA LEU A 66 11.04 20.25 10.81
C LEU A 66 10.92 21.33 11.89
N LEU A 67 11.61 21.16 13.01
CA LEU A 67 11.54 22.02 14.19
C LEU A 67 12.87 22.74 14.42
N THR A 68 12.82 23.91 15.04
CA THR A 68 13.99 24.74 15.31
C THR A 68 14.11 25.08 16.80
N GLY A 69 15.28 25.56 17.21
CA GLY A 69 15.55 25.95 18.58
C GLY A 69 15.52 24.77 19.55
N ASP A 70 15.23 25.04 20.80
CA ASP A 70 15.04 24.00 21.82
C ASP A 70 13.58 23.51 21.81
N TYR A 71 13.20 22.83 20.72
CA TYR A 71 11.85 22.29 20.56
C TYR A 71 11.52 21.26 21.65
N ILE A 72 12.52 20.63 22.25
CA ILE A 72 12.33 19.64 23.32
C ILE A 72 11.61 20.26 24.51
N GLU A 73 12.02 21.45 24.96
CA GLU A 73 11.37 22.14 26.06
C GLU A 73 9.93 22.59 25.70
N THR A 74 9.70 22.97 24.46
CA THR A 74 8.35 23.30 24.00
C THR A 74 7.45 22.06 23.98
N VAL A 75 7.95 20.94 23.46
CA VAL A 75 7.22 19.67 23.40
C VAL A 75 6.91 19.16 24.80
N LYS A 76 7.87 19.22 25.74
CA LYS A 76 7.66 18.83 27.15
C LYS A 76 6.49 19.57 27.78
N LYS A 77 6.33 20.86 27.52
CA LYS A 77 5.22 21.67 28.05
C LYS A 77 3.87 21.33 27.46
N LEU A 78 3.85 20.74 26.27
CA LEU A 78 2.63 20.39 25.52
C LEU A 78 2.17 18.94 25.76
N LEU A 79 3.07 18.07 26.22
CA LEU A 79 2.75 16.71 26.61
C LEU A 79 2.29 16.66 28.07
N PRO A 80 1.47 15.68 28.47
CA PRO A 80 1.14 15.44 29.87
C PRO A 80 2.40 15.29 30.75
N ASP A 81 2.39 15.82 31.98
CA ASP A 81 3.56 15.92 32.85
C ASP A 81 4.26 14.58 33.12
N ASP A 82 3.51 13.50 33.19
CA ASP A 82 4.01 12.15 33.43
C ASP A 82 4.63 11.49 32.16
N HIS A 83 4.44 12.08 30.99
CA HIS A 83 4.88 11.54 29.69
C HIS A 83 6.16 12.21 29.14
N ALA A 84 6.68 13.22 29.78
CA ALA A 84 7.86 13.99 29.36
C ALA A 84 9.15 13.13 29.19
N ILE A 85 9.19 11.94 29.77
CA ILE A 85 10.37 11.06 29.80
C ILE A 85 10.61 10.39 28.42
N TYR A 86 9.60 10.33 27.56
CA TYR A 86 9.62 9.55 26.31
C TYR A 86 9.89 10.35 25.04
N LEU A 87 10.43 11.56 25.17
CA LEU A 87 10.87 12.42 24.05
C LEU A 87 11.95 11.80 23.16
N TYR A 88 12.55 10.70 23.61
CA TYR A 88 13.55 9.94 22.88
C TYR A 88 12.97 8.84 21.98
N SER A 89 11.64 8.64 21.98
CA SER A 89 11.00 7.80 20.97
C SER A 89 11.05 8.51 19.61
N TYR A 90 11.14 7.76 18.53
CA TYR A 90 11.13 8.31 17.18
C TYR A 90 9.71 8.75 16.82
N PRO A 91 9.38 10.04 16.93
CA PRO A 91 8.03 10.53 16.70
C PRO A 91 7.69 10.47 15.21
N ARG A 92 6.41 10.26 14.91
CA ARG A 92 5.89 10.20 13.55
C ARG A 92 5.51 11.61 13.08
N ILE A 93 6.11 12.08 12.00
CA ILE A 93 5.71 13.32 11.34
C ILE A 93 4.56 13.05 10.36
N SER A 94 3.65 14.01 10.24
CA SER A 94 2.50 13.94 9.33
C SER A 94 2.13 15.32 8.80
N THR A 95 1.19 15.40 7.88
CA THR A 95 0.62 16.67 7.38
C THR A 95 -0.14 17.45 8.47
N LYS A 96 -0.44 16.85 9.60
CA LYS A 96 -1.16 17.46 10.72
C LYS A 96 -0.26 17.95 11.83
N GLY A 97 0.94 17.38 11.95
CA GLY A 97 1.86 17.66 13.05
C GLY A 97 2.80 16.49 13.34
N VAL A 98 3.22 16.41 14.59
CA VAL A 98 4.14 15.39 15.11
C VAL A 98 3.43 14.54 16.16
N THR A 99 3.40 13.23 15.94
CA THR A 99 2.82 12.27 16.90
C THR A 99 3.92 11.67 17.74
N TYR A 100 3.83 11.84 19.04
CA TYR A 100 4.68 11.20 20.04
C TYR A 100 4.00 9.95 20.56
N PHE A 101 4.81 8.95 20.92
CA PHE A 101 4.33 7.67 21.40
C PHE A 101 4.74 7.50 22.86
N TYR A 102 3.76 7.16 23.68
CA TYR A 102 3.96 6.78 25.06
C TYR A 102 3.63 5.31 25.24
N ASN A 103 4.57 4.58 25.82
CA ASN A 103 4.40 3.17 26.07
C ASN A 103 4.15 2.96 27.58
N GLU A 104 2.98 2.49 27.91
CA GLU A 104 2.58 2.21 29.28
C GLU A 104 2.44 0.70 29.50
N TYR A 105 2.83 0.26 30.68
CA TYR A 105 2.65 -1.11 31.11
C TYR A 105 1.64 -1.14 32.26
N GLU A 106 0.46 -1.71 32.00
CA GLU A 106 -0.55 -1.90 33.01
C GLU A 106 -0.28 -3.20 33.77
N SER A 107 0.18 -3.08 35.04
CA SER A 107 0.56 -4.20 35.87
C SER A 107 -0.62 -5.15 36.21
N ALA A 108 -1.83 -4.64 36.26
CA ALA A 108 -3.04 -5.41 36.59
C ALA A 108 -3.44 -6.35 35.43
N SER A 109 -3.38 -5.91 34.21
CA SER A 109 -3.72 -6.70 33.02
C SER A 109 -2.53 -7.41 32.39
N ARG A 110 -1.30 -7.10 32.80
CA ARG A 110 -0.04 -7.53 32.17
C ARG A 110 0.06 -7.20 30.71
N ARG A 111 -0.53 -6.08 30.28
CA ARG A 111 -0.52 -5.60 28.91
C ARG A 111 0.32 -4.33 28.79
N ALA A 112 1.14 -4.27 27.76
CA ALA A 112 1.74 -3.04 27.29
C ALA A 112 0.80 -2.42 26.24
N TYR A 113 0.57 -1.12 26.34
CA TYR A 113 -0.15 -0.37 25.31
C TYR A 113 0.60 0.91 24.97
N THR A 114 0.33 1.41 23.78
CA THR A 114 0.95 2.65 23.28
C THR A 114 -0.13 3.71 23.16
N GLU A 115 0.04 4.81 23.82
CA GLU A 115 -0.75 6.02 23.60
C GLU A 115 -0.08 6.92 22.57
N GLU A 116 -0.89 7.57 21.74
CA GLU A 116 -0.43 8.48 20.69
C GLU A 116 -0.86 9.92 21.03
N TYR A 117 0.11 10.83 21.11
CA TYR A 117 -0.13 12.27 21.33
C TYR A 117 0.24 13.05 20.08
N LEU A 118 -0.76 13.54 19.35
CA LEU A 118 -0.55 14.43 18.21
C LEU A 118 -0.39 15.86 18.69
N LEU A 119 0.79 16.42 18.52
CA LEU A 119 1.04 17.86 18.62
C LEU A 119 0.88 18.48 17.24
N THR A 120 -0.14 19.30 17.07
CA THR A 120 -0.46 19.94 15.79
C THR A 120 0.58 21.01 15.44
N PHE A 121 0.69 21.36 14.15
CA PHE A 121 1.56 22.46 13.71
C PHE A 121 1.17 23.83 14.29
N GLU A 122 -0.07 23.99 14.74
CA GLU A 122 -0.51 25.18 15.45
C GLU A 122 0.08 25.23 16.86
N GLN A 123 0.02 24.13 17.60
CA GLN A 123 0.63 24.01 18.94
C GLN A 123 2.17 24.13 18.90
N LEU A 124 2.79 23.70 17.79
CA LEU A 124 4.24 23.77 17.58
C LEU A 124 4.69 25.07 16.89
N SER A 125 3.81 26.07 16.76
CA SER A 125 4.06 27.27 15.94
C SER A 125 5.37 28.00 16.26
N ASP A 126 5.75 28.04 17.54
CA ASP A 126 6.94 28.78 18.02
C ASP A 126 8.26 28.11 17.63
N VAL A 127 8.23 26.81 17.37
CA VAL A 127 9.42 26.01 17.03
C VAL A 127 9.33 25.41 15.63
N LEU A 128 8.21 25.59 14.92
CA LEU A 128 7.99 25.03 13.59
C LEU A 128 8.72 25.82 12.51
N ASN A 129 9.62 25.17 11.77
CA ASN A 129 10.28 25.77 10.60
C ASN A 129 9.45 25.59 9.34
N ARG A 130 8.53 26.52 9.10
CA ARG A 130 7.68 26.52 7.89
C ARG A 130 8.45 26.70 6.59
N ASN A 131 9.71 27.18 6.65
CA ASN A 131 10.58 27.35 5.49
C ASN A 131 11.45 26.11 5.19
N SER A 132 11.46 25.12 6.07
CA SER A 132 12.25 23.90 5.88
C SER A 132 11.79 23.09 4.69
N ALA A 133 12.71 22.30 4.13
CA ALA A 133 12.39 21.34 3.07
C ALA A 133 11.38 20.30 3.54
N CYS A 134 11.54 19.82 4.79
CA CYS A 134 10.63 18.85 5.40
C CYS A 134 9.19 19.38 5.47
N TYR A 135 8.97 20.58 6.02
CA TYR A 135 7.63 21.18 6.10
C TYR A 135 7.02 21.38 4.72
N LYS A 136 7.78 21.93 3.76
CA LYS A 136 7.31 22.11 2.39
C LYS A 136 6.93 20.78 1.73
N ALA A 137 7.72 19.73 1.94
CA ALA A 137 7.43 18.40 1.44
C ALA A 137 6.13 17.82 2.04
N LEU A 138 5.90 18.01 3.36
CA LEU A 138 4.65 17.61 4.02
C LEU A 138 3.43 18.36 3.49
N MET A 139 3.58 19.64 3.14
CA MET A 139 2.48 20.48 2.64
C MET A 139 2.28 20.36 1.12
N THR A 140 3.17 19.69 0.41
CA THR A 140 3.09 19.48 -1.04
C THR A 140 2.49 18.10 -1.32
N SER A 141 1.37 18.05 -2.02
CA SER A 141 0.82 16.76 -2.47
C SER A 141 1.86 16.02 -3.32
N TYR A 142 2.16 14.79 -2.95
CA TYR A 142 3.01 13.95 -3.75
C TYR A 142 2.35 13.70 -5.11
N SER A 143 2.94 14.29 -6.10
CA SER A 143 2.73 13.91 -7.49
C SER A 143 4.01 13.19 -7.89
N PRO A 144 3.99 11.87 -8.15
CA PRO A 144 5.17 11.24 -8.69
C PRO A 144 5.64 12.10 -9.86
N LYS A 145 6.90 12.57 -9.84
CA LYS A 145 7.50 13.10 -11.05
C LYS A 145 7.55 11.92 -12.03
N VAL A 146 6.44 11.76 -12.71
CA VAL A 146 6.50 11.06 -13.98
C VAL A 146 7.40 11.96 -14.80
N SER A 147 8.61 11.49 -15.06
CA SER A 147 9.43 12.08 -16.10
C SER A 147 8.46 12.35 -17.25
N ALA A 148 8.36 13.60 -17.64
CA ALA A 148 7.60 13.98 -18.84
C ALA A 148 8.38 13.55 -20.10
N ALA A 149 9.04 12.40 -20.07
CA ALA A 149 9.36 11.66 -21.25
C ALA A 149 8.00 11.35 -21.86
N ALA A 150 7.65 12.17 -22.87
CA ALA A 150 6.53 11.86 -23.73
C ALA A 150 6.59 10.38 -24.02
N THR A 151 5.50 9.66 -23.73
CA THR A 151 5.43 8.27 -24.17
C THR A 151 5.69 8.28 -25.66
N ASP A 152 6.58 7.42 -26.15
CA ASP A 152 6.81 7.22 -27.58
C ASP A 152 5.57 6.64 -28.30
N TYR A 153 4.41 6.64 -27.60
CA TYR A 153 3.15 6.13 -28.11
C TYR A 153 2.37 7.23 -28.84
N SER A 154 2.14 6.99 -30.12
CA SER A 154 1.44 7.93 -31.01
C SER A 154 -0.03 8.20 -30.64
N ASP A 155 -0.62 7.34 -29.82
CA ASP A 155 -2.02 7.41 -29.39
C ASP A 155 -2.21 7.87 -27.92
N VAL A 156 -1.14 8.32 -27.28
CA VAL A 156 -1.18 8.87 -25.91
C VAL A 156 -0.81 10.33 -25.93
N SER A 157 -1.80 11.20 -25.72
CA SER A 157 -1.56 12.64 -25.66
C SER A 157 -0.93 13.06 -24.33
N SER A 158 -0.24 14.21 -24.33
CA SER A 158 0.30 14.82 -23.11
C SER A 158 -0.79 15.22 -22.10
N THR A 159 -2.05 15.31 -22.52
CA THR A 159 -3.20 15.59 -21.66
C THR A 159 -3.98 14.35 -21.25
N CYS A 160 -3.51 13.16 -21.63
CA CYS A 160 -4.15 11.91 -21.25
C CYS A 160 -4.13 11.73 -19.72
N TRP A 161 -5.30 11.56 -19.11
CA TRP A 161 -5.41 11.37 -17.66
C TRP A 161 -4.62 10.16 -17.14
N ALA A 162 -4.43 9.16 -18.00
CA ALA A 162 -3.70 7.94 -17.67
C ALA A 162 -2.19 8.04 -17.95
N LEU A 163 -1.68 9.16 -18.48
CA LEU A 163 -0.30 9.32 -18.92
C LEU A 163 0.72 8.89 -17.85
N GLN A 164 0.53 9.34 -16.62
CA GLN A 164 1.42 8.99 -15.51
C GLN A 164 1.46 7.48 -15.22
N TYR A 165 0.32 6.80 -15.34
CA TYR A 165 0.24 5.35 -15.13
C TYR A 165 0.84 4.59 -16.32
N ILE A 166 0.61 5.06 -17.54
CA ILE A 166 1.19 4.49 -18.76
C ILE A 166 2.71 4.59 -18.72
N ASN A 167 3.27 5.74 -18.36
CA ASN A 167 4.71 5.91 -18.19
C ASN A 167 5.26 4.93 -17.14
N THR A 168 4.61 4.85 -15.97
CA THR A 168 5.04 3.95 -14.88
C THR A 168 5.07 2.48 -15.32
N VAL A 169 4.03 1.99 -15.98
CA VAL A 169 3.98 0.57 -16.39
C VAL A 169 4.91 0.29 -17.55
N THR A 170 5.17 1.29 -18.42
CA THR A 170 6.11 1.18 -19.54
C THR A 170 7.56 1.17 -19.05
N GLU A 171 7.96 2.11 -18.19
CA GLU A 171 9.29 2.19 -17.58
C GLU A 171 9.64 0.89 -16.84
N ARG A 172 8.67 0.33 -16.11
CA ARG A 172 8.82 -0.95 -15.43
C ARG A 172 8.70 -2.16 -16.35
N LYS A 173 8.50 -1.96 -17.64
CA LYS A 173 8.31 -3.01 -18.66
C LYS A 173 7.15 -3.97 -18.33
N LEU A 174 6.18 -3.53 -17.55
CA LEU A 174 4.99 -4.30 -17.21
C LEU A 174 4.00 -4.35 -18.39
N MET A 175 3.78 -3.19 -19.03
CA MET A 175 2.98 -3.04 -20.24
C MET A 175 3.78 -2.21 -21.24
N THR A 176 3.92 -2.69 -22.47
CA THR A 176 4.82 -2.08 -23.47
C THR A 176 4.10 -1.63 -24.75
N GLY A 177 2.78 -1.76 -24.79
CA GLY A 177 2.03 -1.48 -26.03
C GLY A 177 2.47 -2.36 -27.20
N ALA A 178 2.03 -2.01 -28.38
CA ALA A 178 2.42 -2.67 -29.64
C ALA A 178 2.39 -1.67 -30.79
N ASN A 179 3.33 -1.80 -31.75
CA ASN A 179 3.41 -0.99 -32.96
C ASN A 179 3.39 0.53 -32.69
N GLY A 180 4.09 0.99 -31.64
CA GLY A 180 4.13 2.40 -31.26
C GLY A 180 2.82 2.95 -30.70
N LYS A 181 1.92 2.09 -30.23
CA LYS A 181 0.64 2.45 -29.62
C LYS A 181 0.46 1.74 -28.27
N PHE A 182 -0.08 2.45 -27.29
CA PHE A 182 -0.43 1.88 -25.98
C PHE A 182 -1.87 1.37 -25.92
N ARG A 183 -2.75 2.00 -26.69
CA ARG A 183 -4.20 1.69 -26.80
C ARG A 183 -4.96 1.92 -25.48
N PRO A 184 -4.87 3.13 -24.87
CA PRO A 184 -5.46 3.38 -23.56
C PRO A 184 -6.99 3.34 -23.53
N GLY A 185 -7.64 3.42 -24.70
CA GLY A 185 -9.09 3.31 -24.85
C GLY A 185 -9.61 1.91 -25.10
N ASP A 186 -8.73 0.94 -25.35
CA ASP A 186 -9.13 -0.43 -25.63
C ASP A 186 -9.43 -1.21 -24.36
N LYS A 187 -10.30 -2.19 -24.47
CA LYS A 187 -10.53 -3.15 -23.39
C LYS A 187 -9.33 -4.08 -23.28
N ILE A 188 -8.77 -4.18 -22.05
CA ILE A 188 -7.68 -5.10 -21.77
C ILE A 188 -8.17 -6.56 -21.88
N THR A 189 -7.36 -7.43 -22.47
CA THR A 189 -7.64 -8.86 -22.57
C THR A 189 -7.09 -9.62 -21.35
N ALA A 190 -7.65 -10.81 -21.08
CA ALA A 190 -7.17 -11.66 -20.00
C ALA A 190 -5.68 -12.06 -20.20
N ALA A 191 -5.24 -12.26 -21.43
CA ALA A 191 -3.85 -12.54 -21.76
C ALA A 191 -2.91 -11.36 -21.43
N GLU A 192 -3.33 -10.13 -21.71
CA GLU A 192 -2.54 -8.92 -21.38
C GLU A 192 -2.42 -8.73 -19.87
N VAL A 193 -3.49 -9.01 -19.11
CA VAL A 193 -3.45 -8.97 -17.64
C VAL A 193 -2.52 -10.05 -17.09
N CYS A 194 -2.63 -11.31 -17.56
CA CYS A 194 -1.70 -12.38 -17.15
C CYS A 194 -0.25 -12.03 -17.47
N THR A 195 0.00 -11.44 -18.66
CA THR A 195 1.35 -11.02 -19.04
C THR A 195 1.91 -9.94 -18.10
N THR A 196 1.06 -8.98 -17.72
CA THR A 196 1.44 -7.92 -16.78
C THR A 196 1.78 -8.50 -15.41
N ILE A 197 0.97 -9.43 -14.90
CA ILE A 197 1.21 -10.09 -13.62
C ILE A 197 2.47 -10.96 -13.64
N ALA A 198 2.64 -11.77 -14.70
CA ALA A 198 3.83 -12.61 -14.82
C ALA A 198 5.11 -11.77 -14.82
N ARG A 199 5.12 -10.64 -15.53
CA ARG A 199 6.25 -9.68 -15.53
C ARG A 199 6.47 -9.03 -14.17
N GLN A 200 5.38 -8.58 -13.52
CA GLN A 200 5.47 -7.93 -12.21
C GLN A 200 6.03 -8.87 -11.14
N ARG A 201 5.66 -10.15 -11.20
CA ARG A 201 6.05 -11.17 -10.21
C ARG A 201 7.30 -11.95 -10.60
N GLY A 202 7.84 -11.74 -11.81
CA GLY A 202 8.96 -12.51 -12.33
C GLY A 202 8.62 -13.99 -12.49
N LEU A 203 7.35 -14.33 -12.81
CA LEU A 203 6.90 -15.70 -12.96
C LEU A 203 7.32 -16.27 -14.31
N SER A 204 7.68 -17.56 -14.31
CA SER A 204 8.01 -18.31 -15.51
C SER A 204 6.98 -19.43 -15.74
N GLY A 205 6.64 -19.68 -17.00
CA GLY A 205 5.68 -20.72 -17.37
C GLY A 205 6.19 -22.12 -17.05
N SER A 206 5.28 -22.98 -16.58
CA SER A 206 5.55 -24.42 -16.34
C SER A 206 5.12 -25.32 -17.51
N GLY A 207 4.54 -24.75 -18.57
CA GLY A 207 3.95 -25.47 -19.68
C GLY A 207 2.49 -25.92 -19.47
N ALA A 208 2.00 -25.97 -18.22
CA ALA A 208 0.59 -26.26 -17.94
C ALA A 208 -0.28 -25.04 -18.31
N LEU A 209 -1.37 -25.27 -19.01
CA LEU A 209 -2.31 -24.24 -19.49
C LEU A 209 -3.74 -24.58 -19.04
N PRO A 210 -4.60 -23.57 -18.79
CA PRO A 210 -6.02 -23.79 -18.61
C PRO A 210 -6.66 -24.50 -19.80
N ALA A 211 -7.75 -25.21 -19.57
CA ALA A 211 -8.50 -25.87 -20.63
C ALA A 211 -8.89 -24.87 -21.74
N GLY A 212 -8.69 -25.29 -22.99
CA GLY A 212 -9.01 -24.47 -24.18
C GLY A 212 -7.97 -23.41 -24.55
N VAL A 213 -6.90 -23.23 -23.78
CA VAL A 213 -5.78 -22.34 -24.11
C VAL A 213 -4.76 -23.06 -24.96
N ARG A 214 -4.37 -22.47 -26.10
CA ARG A 214 -3.40 -23.07 -27.02
C ARG A 214 -1.98 -22.74 -26.60
N ALA A 215 -1.07 -23.70 -26.73
CA ALA A 215 0.37 -23.47 -26.61
C ALA A 215 0.92 -22.77 -27.86
N GLY A 216 2.05 -22.07 -27.70
CA GLY A 216 2.74 -21.41 -28.83
C GLY A 216 2.20 -20.02 -29.19
N GLU A 217 1.15 -19.57 -28.53
CA GLU A 217 0.68 -18.19 -28.67
C GLU A 217 1.59 -17.22 -27.84
N TRP A 218 1.59 -15.95 -28.20
CA TRP A 218 2.45 -14.94 -27.56
C TRP A 218 2.23 -14.83 -26.04
N TYR A 219 1.06 -15.22 -25.57
CA TYR A 219 0.68 -15.16 -24.14
C TYR A 219 0.85 -16.49 -23.40
N SER A 220 1.17 -17.60 -24.11
CA SER A 220 1.11 -18.95 -23.53
C SER A 220 1.97 -19.10 -22.28
N ASP A 221 3.20 -18.59 -22.30
CA ASP A 221 4.12 -18.68 -21.17
C ASP A 221 3.62 -17.88 -19.96
N ALA A 222 3.08 -16.68 -20.20
CA ALA A 222 2.54 -15.83 -19.14
C ALA A 222 1.27 -16.43 -18.52
N VAL A 223 0.36 -16.95 -19.36
CA VAL A 223 -0.85 -17.64 -18.88
C VAL A 223 -0.49 -18.90 -18.11
N SER A 224 0.46 -19.69 -18.62
CA SER A 224 0.98 -20.87 -17.92
C SER A 224 1.57 -20.51 -16.56
N ALA A 225 2.36 -19.44 -16.49
CA ALA A 225 2.98 -18.97 -15.26
C ALA A 225 1.92 -18.58 -14.19
N VAL A 226 0.93 -17.79 -14.58
CA VAL A 226 -0.16 -17.34 -13.71
C VAL A 226 -1.03 -18.52 -13.27
N TYR A 227 -1.33 -19.46 -14.18
CA TYR A 227 -2.11 -20.66 -13.91
C TYR A 227 -1.41 -21.60 -12.93
N ALA A 228 -0.12 -21.90 -13.18
CA ALA A 228 0.67 -22.79 -12.34
C ALA A 228 0.85 -22.28 -10.90
N ASN A 229 0.74 -20.98 -10.69
CA ASN A 229 0.78 -20.35 -9.36
C ASN A 229 -0.62 -20.21 -8.72
N GLY A 230 -1.66 -20.85 -9.25
CA GLY A 230 -3.01 -20.82 -8.68
C GLY A 230 -3.75 -19.49 -8.84
N LEU A 231 -3.16 -18.52 -9.56
CA LEU A 231 -3.72 -17.17 -9.65
C LEU A 231 -4.97 -17.09 -10.54
N LEU A 232 -5.27 -18.13 -11.32
CA LEU A 232 -6.50 -18.25 -12.12
C LEU A 232 -7.59 -19.08 -11.44
N GLU A 233 -7.49 -19.30 -10.13
CA GLU A 233 -8.54 -19.98 -9.38
C GLU A 233 -9.87 -19.23 -9.51
N GLY A 234 -10.96 -19.98 -9.81
CA GLY A 234 -12.28 -19.43 -10.09
C GLY A 234 -12.43 -18.82 -11.51
N LEU A 235 -11.35 -18.74 -12.30
CA LEU A 235 -11.36 -18.21 -13.68
C LEU A 235 -10.99 -19.24 -14.73
N SER A 236 -10.34 -20.35 -14.35
CA SER A 236 -9.69 -21.30 -15.25
C SER A 236 -10.67 -22.09 -16.13
N ASP A 237 -11.88 -22.39 -15.64
CA ASP A 237 -12.84 -23.27 -16.32
C ASP A 237 -13.40 -22.69 -17.63
N ASN A 238 -13.44 -21.35 -17.73
CA ASN A 238 -13.91 -20.62 -18.90
C ASN A 238 -12.89 -19.57 -19.37
N PHE A 239 -11.61 -19.81 -19.13
CA PHE A 239 -10.58 -18.82 -19.44
C PHE A 239 -10.44 -18.57 -20.93
N ARG A 240 -10.65 -17.33 -21.36
CA ARG A 240 -10.55 -16.88 -22.75
C ARG A 240 -9.45 -15.82 -22.87
N PRO A 241 -8.22 -16.20 -23.24
CA PRO A 241 -7.08 -15.29 -23.21
C PRO A 241 -7.28 -14.01 -24.01
N THR A 242 -7.91 -14.12 -25.17
CA THR A 242 -8.10 -13.00 -26.11
C THR A 242 -9.40 -12.20 -25.87
N ALA A 243 -10.26 -12.66 -24.98
CA ALA A 243 -11.46 -11.91 -24.61
C ALA A 243 -11.11 -10.74 -23.68
N ALA A 244 -11.91 -9.68 -23.78
CA ALA A 244 -11.83 -8.58 -22.83
C ALA A 244 -12.16 -9.11 -21.42
N MET A 245 -11.29 -8.78 -20.45
CA MET A 245 -11.51 -9.14 -19.05
C MET A 245 -12.62 -8.26 -18.46
N THR A 246 -13.56 -8.87 -17.74
CA THR A 246 -14.55 -8.12 -16.99
C THR A 246 -13.93 -7.50 -15.74
N ARG A 247 -14.57 -6.47 -15.20
CA ARG A 247 -14.08 -5.81 -13.97
C ARG A 247 -14.09 -6.77 -12.77
N GLU A 248 -15.13 -7.59 -12.64
CA GLU A 248 -15.24 -8.59 -11.57
C GLU A 248 -14.24 -9.75 -11.71
N ASP A 249 -13.91 -10.18 -12.93
CA ASP A 249 -12.86 -11.18 -13.17
C ASP A 249 -11.47 -10.61 -12.84
N ALA A 250 -11.22 -9.34 -13.17
CA ALA A 250 -9.99 -8.66 -12.75
C ALA A 250 -9.88 -8.60 -11.23
N MET A 251 -10.98 -8.34 -10.52
CA MET A 251 -10.99 -8.35 -9.05
C MET A 251 -10.76 -9.75 -8.48
N GLN A 252 -11.30 -10.81 -9.11
CA GLN A 252 -11.00 -12.19 -8.71
C GLN A 252 -9.50 -12.46 -8.81
N LEU A 253 -8.89 -12.07 -9.91
CA LEU A 253 -7.45 -12.24 -10.12
C LEU A 253 -6.62 -11.46 -9.07
N PHE A 254 -7.00 -10.22 -8.76
CA PHE A 254 -6.33 -9.43 -7.72
C PHE A 254 -6.57 -10.00 -6.32
N ALA A 255 -7.74 -10.55 -6.04
CA ALA A 255 -8.00 -11.26 -4.77
C ALA A 255 -7.10 -12.49 -4.63
N ASN A 256 -6.95 -13.28 -5.69
CA ASN A 256 -6.04 -14.44 -5.71
C ASN A 256 -4.58 -13.99 -5.47
N LEU A 257 -4.14 -12.88 -6.07
CA LEU A 257 -2.82 -12.29 -5.80
C LEU A 257 -2.64 -11.88 -4.33
N LEU A 258 -3.63 -11.20 -3.75
CA LEU A 258 -3.60 -10.81 -2.35
C LEU A 258 -3.54 -12.01 -1.40
N GLN A 259 -4.29 -13.08 -1.72
CA GLN A 259 -4.29 -14.32 -0.94
C GLN A 259 -2.96 -15.06 -1.07
N ALA A 260 -2.37 -15.10 -2.27
CA ALA A 260 -1.02 -15.63 -2.46
C ALA A 260 0.05 -14.85 -1.66
N ASP A 261 -0.19 -13.55 -1.38
CA ASP A 261 0.64 -12.72 -0.51
C ASP A 261 0.26 -12.83 0.99
N GLY A 262 -0.56 -13.80 1.36
CA GLY A 262 -0.93 -14.07 2.75
C GLY A 262 -2.15 -13.27 3.27
N THR A 263 -2.88 -12.56 2.41
CA THR A 263 -4.14 -11.94 2.82
C THR A 263 -5.21 -13.02 3.03
N ALA A 264 -5.86 -13.02 4.19
CA ALA A 264 -6.96 -13.95 4.45
C ALA A 264 -8.15 -13.67 3.53
N ALA A 265 -8.85 -14.72 3.12
CA ALA A 265 -10.15 -14.57 2.47
C ALA A 265 -11.16 -13.92 3.42
N MET A 266 -12.10 -13.17 2.89
CA MET A 266 -13.17 -12.58 3.70
C MET A 266 -14.24 -13.63 4.03
N SER A 267 -14.80 -13.55 5.24
CA SER A 267 -16.00 -14.29 5.60
C SER A 267 -17.22 -13.76 4.85
N ASP A 268 -18.29 -14.54 4.81
CA ASP A 268 -19.55 -14.12 4.21
C ASP A 268 -20.14 -12.87 4.89
N ALA A 269 -19.98 -12.77 6.20
CA ALA A 269 -20.45 -11.61 6.99
C ALA A 269 -19.68 -10.35 6.63
N GLU A 270 -18.35 -10.41 6.55
CA GLU A 270 -17.50 -9.27 6.14
C GLU A 270 -17.79 -8.86 4.70
N THR A 271 -17.98 -9.83 3.82
CA THR A 271 -18.34 -9.62 2.41
C THR A 271 -19.68 -8.87 2.33
N ALA A 272 -20.70 -9.34 3.04
CA ALA A 272 -22.01 -8.71 3.06
C ALA A 272 -21.94 -7.28 3.63
N GLN A 273 -21.20 -7.07 4.71
CA GLN A 273 -21.00 -5.75 5.32
C GLN A 273 -20.30 -4.79 4.37
N THR A 274 -19.24 -5.23 3.71
CA THR A 274 -18.48 -4.40 2.77
C THR A 274 -19.33 -4.00 1.56
N LEU A 275 -20.12 -4.92 1.02
CA LEU A 275 -20.97 -4.66 -0.13
C LEU A 275 -22.27 -3.94 0.20
N ALA A 276 -22.65 -3.79 1.46
CA ALA A 276 -23.89 -3.13 1.87
C ALA A 276 -24.01 -1.67 1.40
N SER A 277 -22.87 -0.98 1.23
CA SER A 277 -22.81 0.40 0.74
C SER A 277 -22.73 0.52 -0.79
N VAL A 278 -22.66 -0.60 -1.50
CA VAL A 278 -22.49 -0.63 -2.98
C VAL A 278 -23.87 -0.64 -3.62
N LYS A 279 -24.19 0.38 -4.38
CA LYS A 279 -25.53 0.57 -4.99
C LYS A 279 -25.94 -0.55 -5.96
N ASP A 280 -24.98 -1.07 -6.70
CA ASP A 280 -25.15 -2.12 -7.70
C ASP A 280 -24.64 -3.49 -7.24
N ALA A 281 -24.54 -3.70 -5.92
CA ALA A 281 -24.08 -4.97 -5.35
C ALA A 281 -24.88 -6.20 -5.83
N GLY A 282 -26.14 -6.02 -6.18
CA GLY A 282 -26.99 -7.06 -6.75
C GLY A 282 -26.58 -7.52 -8.16
N SER A 283 -25.81 -6.72 -8.88
CA SER A 283 -25.30 -7.03 -10.21
C SER A 283 -23.98 -7.78 -10.19
N ILE A 284 -23.32 -7.87 -9.03
CA ILE A 284 -22.08 -8.63 -8.88
C ILE A 284 -22.39 -10.12 -8.87
N SER A 285 -21.70 -10.88 -9.73
CA SER A 285 -21.85 -12.34 -9.79
C SER A 285 -21.59 -12.98 -8.42
N ALA A 286 -22.41 -13.98 -8.07
CA ALA A 286 -22.38 -14.55 -6.72
C ALA A 286 -21.01 -15.10 -6.32
N ASP A 287 -20.33 -15.74 -7.25
CA ASP A 287 -18.98 -16.31 -7.11
C ASP A 287 -17.85 -15.24 -7.11
N ARG A 288 -18.16 -13.98 -7.43
CA ARG A 288 -17.21 -12.85 -7.43
C ARG A 288 -17.34 -11.93 -6.23
N ARG A 289 -18.41 -12.05 -5.45
CA ARG A 289 -18.73 -11.11 -4.35
C ARG A 289 -17.60 -11.00 -3.32
N ASN A 290 -17.02 -12.13 -2.92
CA ASN A 290 -15.91 -12.14 -1.95
C ASN A 290 -14.67 -11.41 -2.51
N ALA A 291 -14.30 -11.68 -3.74
CA ALA A 291 -13.17 -11.04 -4.41
C ALA A 291 -13.36 -9.53 -4.58
N VAL A 292 -14.57 -9.11 -4.98
CA VAL A 292 -14.92 -7.68 -5.10
C VAL A 292 -14.83 -6.99 -3.74
N ALA A 293 -15.42 -7.58 -2.69
CA ALA A 293 -15.37 -7.04 -1.35
C ALA A 293 -13.93 -6.95 -0.81
N LEU A 294 -13.11 -7.98 -1.03
CA LEU A 294 -11.69 -7.98 -0.64
C LEU A 294 -10.92 -6.84 -1.33
N CYS A 295 -11.11 -6.67 -2.65
CA CYS A 295 -10.47 -5.59 -3.40
C CYS A 295 -10.92 -4.21 -2.92
N MET A 296 -12.20 -4.05 -2.55
CA MET A 296 -12.71 -2.80 -1.96
C MET A 296 -12.11 -2.53 -0.58
N GLN A 297 -12.08 -3.52 0.31
CA GLN A 297 -11.49 -3.42 1.64
C GLN A 297 -10.00 -3.02 1.57
N LYS A 298 -9.28 -3.53 0.56
CA LYS A 298 -7.87 -3.19 0.31
C LYS A 298 -7.68 -1.88 -0.48
N GLY A 299 -8.74 -1.18 -0.84
CA GLY A 299 -8.67 0.09 -1.56
C GLY A 299 -8.20 -0.02 -3.02
N LEU A 300 -8.19 -1.24 -3.59
CA LEU A 300 -7.83 -1.47 -4.99
C LEU A 300 -8.92 -0.99 -5.94
N VAL A 301 -10.15 -0.97 -5.48
CA VAL A 301 -11.31 -0.52 -6.25
C VAL A 301 -12.25 0.28 -5.36
N GLN A 302 -12.92 1.24 -5.96
CA GLN A 302 -13.99 2.03 -5.31
C GLN A 302 -15.25 1.91 -6.16
N GLY A 303 -16.42 1.81 -5.51
CA GLY A 303 -17.73 1.98 -6.15
C GLY A 303 -17.98 3.44 -6.53
N PHE A 304 -18.97 3.67 -7.37
CA PHE A 304 -19.46 5.00 -7.75
C PHE A 304 -20.71 5.37 -6.98
#